data_fa38c368a67d83485a215e4c8e849e6f
#
_entry.id   fa38c368a67d83485a215e4c8e849e6f
#
_cell.length_a   1.000
_cell.length_b   1.000
_cell.length_c   1.000
_cell.angle_alpha   90.00
_cell.angle_beta   90.00
_cell.angle_gamma   90.00
#
_symmetry.space_group_name_H-M   'P 1'
#
loop_
_entity.id
_entity.type
_entity.pdbx_description
1 polymer ?
#
loop_
_entity_poly.entity_id
_entity_poly.type
_entity_poly.pdbx_seq_one_letter_code
_entity_poly.pdbx_strand_id
1 'polypeptide(L)'
;MKQSVKYVLTGLLLFLQVSLFGQNVVDLRLNELLITNTEDYQDDFGVHSSWFEIFNTGYGTVNIGGCYLSNDPDDLKKYPIPRGDVLTQIKPRQHILFWADNKPFRGSFHVNFLLEGSKVLILTSADGKTILDMVTLPDSLEPNQSYGRIVDGEGSYGPGSDNTGWDILPRTSPSTNNYTLDGESRAEMMKETDPYGWIMAIMAMSVVFLALLILTFVFKGTGKIAIRLTQKKADAYHKTQKVSLADISGETFAAIAMALHLYANET
;
A
#
# COMPACT_ATOMS: atom_id res chain seq x y z
N MET A 1 -16.70 26.59 22.68
CA MET A 1 -16.43 26.59 21.22
C MET A 1 -14.96 26.39 20.87
N LYS A 2 -14.00 27.12 21.46
CA LYS A 2 -12.55 26.93 21.17
C LYS A 2 -11.99 25.55 21.58
N GLN A 3 -12.47 24.93 22.65
CA GLN A 3 -12.01 23.60 23.08
C GLN A 3 -12.54 22.47 22.19
N SER A 4 -13.81 22.49 21.79
CA SER A 4 -14.40 21.46 20.92
C SER A 4 -13.76 21.44 19.52
N VAL A 5 -13.38 22.61 18.99
CA VAL A 5 -12.65 22.73 17.71
C VAL A 5 -11.23 22.16 17.85
N LYS A 6 -10.56 22.35 18.99
CA LYS A 6 -9.25 21.74 19.25
C LYS A 6 -9.31 20.21 19.26
N TYR A 7 -10.30 19.60 19.91
CA TYR A 7 -10.44 18.14 19.93
C TYR A 7 -10.77 17.56 18.56
N VAL A 8 -11.58 18.24 17.74
CA VAL A 8 -11.86 17.82 16.36
C VAL A 8 -10.62 17.94 15.48
N LEU A 9 -9.86 19.03 15.63
CA LEU A 9 -8.62 19.25 14.87
C LEU A 9 -7.53 18.25 15.30
N THR A 10 -7.41 17.96 16.60
CA THR A 10 -6.46 16.95 17.11
C THR A 10 -6.85 15.54 16.65
N GLY A 11 -8.13 15.19 16.63
CA GLY A 11 -8.62 13.92 16.10
C GLY A 11 -8.37 13.79 14.59
N LEU A 12 -8.55 14.86 13.81
CA LEU A 12 -8.26 14.89 12.39
C LEU A 12 -6.75 14.77 12.11
N LEU A 13 -5.91 15.42 12.92
CA LEU A 13 -4.44 15.30 12.84
C LEU A 13 -3.95 13.88 13.18
N LEU A 14 -4.54 13.23 14.19
CA LEU A 14 -4.23 11.85 14.54
C LEU A 14 -4.65 10.87 13.44
N PHE A 15 -5.75 11.14 12.74
CA PHE A 15 -6.19 10.32 11.60
C PHE A 15 -5.28 10.46 10.36
N LEU A 16 -4.64 11.63 10.18
CA LEU A 16 -3.67 11.85 9.10
C LEU A 16 -2.31 11.16 9.33
N GLN A 17 -1.98 10.79 10.55
CA GLN A 17 -0.71 10.13 10.87
C GLN A 17 -0.64 8.66 10.45
N VAL A 18 -1.76 8.02 10.10
CA VAL A 18 -1.83 6.59 9.73
C VAL A 18 -1.29 6.31 8.32
N SER A 19 -1.00 7.34 7.52
CA SER A 19 -0.62 7.19 6.09
C SER A 19 0.89 7.28 5.81
N LEU A 20 1.75 7.26 6.83
CA LEU A 20 3.20 7.37 6.67
C LEU A 20 3.93 6.01 6.78
N PHE A 21 3.32 4.92 6.32
CA PHE A 21 4.07 3.71 6.03
C PHE A 21 4.82 3.91 4.72
N GLY A 22 5.94 4.61 4.81
CA GLY A 22 6.87 4.81 3.72
C GLY A 22 7.67 3.53 3.44
N GLN A 23 8.09 3.41 2.21
CA GLN A 23 9.03 2.50 1.57
C GLN A 23 9.85 1.65 2.55
N ASN A 24 9.48 0.37 2.71
CA ASN A 24 10.16 -0.50 3.65
C ASN A 24 10.88 -1.62 2.86
N VAL A 25 12.21 -1.60 2.88
CA VAL A 25 13.04 -2.66 2.27
C VAL A 25 12.76 -4.05 2.86
N VAL A 26 12.13 -4.12 4.02
CA VAL A 26 11.69 -5.38 4.66
C VAL A 26 10.63 -6.13 3.83
N ASP A 27 9.96 -5.43 2.90
CA ASP A 27 8.98 -6.05 2.01
C ASP A 27 9.61 -6.73 0.79
N LEU A 28 10.94 -6.68 0.64
CA LEU A 28 11.65 -7.32 -0.46
C LEU A 28 11.91 -8.79 -0.18
N ARG A 29 11.71 -9.63 -1.19
CA ARG A 29 11.96 -11.07 -1.15
C ARG A 29 12.71 -11.53 -2.39
N LEU A 30 13.65 -12.44 -2.19
CA LEU A 30 14.14 -13.27 -3.28
C LEU A 30 12.98 -14.14 -3.77
N ASN A 31 12.73 -14.21 -5.06
CA ASN A 31 11.52 -14.83 -5.58
C ASN A 31 11.76 -16.02 -6.50
N GLU A 32 12.66 -15.88 -7.45
CA GLU A 32 13.02 -16.93 -8.41
C GLU A 32 14.51 -16.83 -8.75
N LEU A 33 15.14 -17.92 -9.11
CA LEU A 33 16.51 -17.97 -9.60
C LEU A 33 16.71 -19.10 -10.62
N LEU A 34 17.62 -18.86 -11.56
CA LEU A 34 18.08 -19.82 -12.55
C LEU A 34 19.60 -19.90 -12.52
N ILE A 35 20.11 -21.09 -12.12
CA ILE A 35 21.56 -21.29 -11.96
C ILE A 35 22.24 -21.52 -13.30
N THR A 36 21.75 -22.48 -14.09
CA THR A 36 22.32 -22.82 -15.39
C THR A 36 21.36 -22.41 -16.49
N ASN A 37 21.71 -21.33 -17.19
CA ASN A 37 20.93 -20.78 -18.30
C ASN A 37 21.66 -21.08 -19.62
N THR A 38 21.05 -21.88 -20.47
CA THR A 38 21.58 -22.24 -21.80
C THR A 38 20.72 -21.74 -22.95
N GLU A 39 19.40 -21.65 -22.75
CA GLU A 39 18.42 -21.34 -23.81
C GLU A 39 17.31 -20.41 -23.35
N ASP A 40 17.30 -20.04 -22.07
CA ASP A 40 16.27 -19.20 -21.47
C ASP A 40 16.53 -17.70 -21.71
N TYR A 41 16.01 -16.85 -20.89
CA TYR A 41 16.06 -15.40 -20.99
C TYR A 41 17.48 -14.87 -21.12
N GLN A 42 17.70 -13.96 -22.07
CA GLN A 42 19.01 -13.34 -22.34
C GLN A 42 19.13 -11.98 -21.66
N ASP A 43 20.36 -11.64 -21.29
CA ASP A 43 20.68 -10.29 -20.82
C ASP A 43 20.66 -9.25 -21.97
N ASP A 44 20.83 -7.97 -21.66
CA ASP A 44 20.86 -6.88 -22.63
C ASP A 44 22.02 -7.00 -23.66
N PHE A 45 22.95 -7.92 -23.43
CA PHE A 45 24.08 -8.22 -24.32
C PHE A 45 23.85 -9.50 -25.15
N GLY A 46 22.67 -10.11 -25.06
CA GLY A 46 22.32 -11.32 -25.76
C GLY A 46 23.01 -12.58 -25.22
N VAL A 47 23.39 -12.59 -23.95
CA VAL A 47 24.06 -13.71 -23.28
C VAL A 47 23.08 -14.40 -22.35
N HIS A 48 23.07 -15.74 -22.38
CA HIS A 48 22.37 -16.57 -21.40
C HIS A 48 23.21 -16.65 -20.11
N SER A 49 22.95 -15.75 -19.20
CA SER A 49 23.62 -15.71 -17.90
C SER A 49 22.69 -16.24 -16.80
N SER A 50 23.26 -16.79 -15.73
CA SER A 50 22.50 -17.09 -14.51
C SER A 50 21.81 -15.85 -14.01
N TRP A 51 20.59 -15.97 -13.50
CA TRP A 51 19.84 -14.82 -13.02
C TRP A 51 19.04 -15.16 -11.75
N PHE A 52 18.65 -14.13 -11.04
CA PHE A 52 17.70 -14.20 -9.93
C PHE A 52 16.87 -12.93 -9.86
N GLU A 53 15.72 -13.01 -9.24
CA GLU A 53 14.85 -11.86 -9.09
C GLU A 53 14.47 -11.57 -7.65
N ILE A 54 14.20 -10.30 -7.41
CA ILE A 54 13.69 -9.77 -6.16
C ILE A 54 12.29 -9.23 -6.41
N PHE A 55 11.36 -9.61 -5.55
CA PHE A 55 9.97 -9.22 -5.59
C PHE A 55 9.64 -8.24 -4.45
N ASN A 56 8.88 -7.20 -4.76
CA ASN A 56 8.33 -6.29 -3.77
C ASN A 56 6.95 -6.77 -3.33
N THR A 57 6.85 -7.36 -2.15
CA THR A 57 5.58 -7.84 -1.58
C THR A 57 4.68 -6.70 -1.09
N GLY A 58 5.24 -5.50 -0.90
CA GLY A 58 4.57 -4.34 -0.34
C GLY A 58 3.64 -3.62 -1.33
N TYR A 59 2.92 -2.66 -0.81
CA TYR A 59 2.01 -1.79 -1.57
C TYR A 59 2.62 -0.41 -1.89
N GLY A 60 3.85 -0.18 -1.46
CA GLY A 60 4.63 1.03 -1.76
C GLY A 60 5.79 0.74 -2.71
N THR A 61 6.27 1.74 -3.44
CA THR A 61 7.51 1.63 -4.22
C THR A 61 8.70 1.56 -3.27
N VAL A 62 9.58 0.57 -3.44
CA VAL A 62 10.77 0.38 -2.61
C VAL A 62 12.02 0.66 -3.44
N ASN A 63 12.96 1.44 -2.90
CA ASN A 63 14.26 1.65 -3.51
C ASN A 63 15.28 0.70 -2.86
N ILE A 64 15.85 -0.21 -3.67
CA ILE A 64 16.86 -1.18 -3.23
C ILE A 64 18.30 -0.62 -3.33
N GLY A 65 18.47 0.58 -3.85
CA GLY A 65 19.79 1.22 -3.98
C GLY A 65 20.49 1.36 -2.63
N GLY A 66 21.67 0.77 -2.53
CA GLY A 66 22.47 0.70 -1.31
C GLY A 66 22.26 -0.55 -0.46
N CYS A 67 21.30 -1.42 -0.80
CA CYS A 67 21.25 -2.80 -0.29
C CYS A 67 22.40 -3.61 -0.88
N TYR A 68 22.63 -4.79 -0.33
CA TYR A 68 23.72 -5.66 -0.75
C TYR A 68 23.20 -7.03 -1.15
N LEU A 69 23.87 -7.63 -2.13
CA LEU A 69 23.64 -8.99 -2.58
C LEU A 69 24.93 -9.81 -2.35
N SER A 70 24.78 -11.04 -1.90
CA SER A 70 25.90 -11.92 -1.65
C SER A 70 25.52 -13.38 -1.90
N ASN A 71 26.49 -14.17 -2.30
CA ASN A 71 26.45 -15.64 -2.31
C ASN A 71 27.35 -16.25 -1.23
N ASP A 72 27.80 -15.43 -0.26
CA ASP A 72 28.71 -15.81 0.80
C ASP A 72 28.18 -15.29 2.15
N PRO A 73 27.86 -16.20 3.12
CA PRO A 73 27.37 -15.78 4.44
C PRO A 73 28.41 -14.98 5.26
N ASP A 74 29.69 -15.14 4.97
CA ASP A 74 30.77 -14.45 5.68
C ASP A 74 31.03 -13.03 5.11
N ASP A 75 30.56 -12.76 3.89
CA ASP A 75 30.63 -11.44 3.24
C ASP A 75 29.26 -10.95 2.77
N LEU A 76 28.48 -10.40 3.68
CA LEU A 76 27.15 -9.87 3.39
C LEU A 76 27.15 -8.63 2.47
N LYS A 77 28.30 -8.01 2.24
CA LYS A 77 28.45 -6.76 1.45
C LYS A 77 29.09 -6.97 0.09
N LYS A 78 29.14 -8.18 -0.40
CA LYS A 78 29.88 -8.59 -1.60
C LYS A 78 29.55 -7.75 -2.84
N TYR A 79 28.27 -7.52 -3.10
CA TYR A 79 27.79 -6.67 -4.18
C TYR A 79 26.92 -5.53 -3.63
N PRO A 80 27.40 -4.29 -3.60
CA PRO A 80 26.59 -3.13 -3.27
C PRO A 80 25.73 -2.73 -4.49
N ILE A 81 24.41 -2.71 -4.34
CA ILE A 81 23.50 -2.20 -5.37
C ILE A 81 23.72 -0.69 -5.49
N PRO A 82 24.02 -0.16 -6.68
CA PRO A 82 24.31 1.27 -6.86
C PRO A 82 23.16 2.16 -6.40
N ARG A 83 23.51 3.30 -5.80
CA ARG A 83 22.54 4.33 -5.41
C ARG A 83 22.35 5.34 -6.54
N GLY A 84 21.14 5.85 -6.66
CA GLY A 84 20.83 6.93 -7.61
C GLY A 84 20.38 6.45 -8.99
N ASP A 85 20.38 5.17 -9.24
CA ASP A 85 19.76 4.60 -10.43
C ASP A 85 18.24 4.55 -10.23
N VAL A 86 17.49 5.15 -11.16
CA VAL A 86 16.00 5.13 -11.13
C VAL A 86 15.44 3.73 -11.30
N LEU A 87 16.18 2.84 -11.96
CA LEU A 87 15.77 1.46 -12.20
C LEU A 87 15.81 0.61 -10.92
N THR A 88 16.49 1.06 -9.86
CA THR A 88 16.48 0.39 -8.55
C THR A 88 15.19 0.61 -7.73
N GLN A 89 14.21 1.32 -8.28
CA GLN A 89 12.91 1.51 -7.67
C GLN A 89 11.93 0.42 -8.11
N ILE A 90 11.60 -0.48 -7.20
CA ILE A 90 10.66 -1.57 -7.43
C ILE A 90 9.26 -1.11 -7.05
N LYS A 91 8.36 -1.03 -8.03
CA LYS A 91 6.95 -0.69 -7.80
C LYS A 91 6.25 -1.77 -6.97
N PRO A 92 5.08 -1.46 -6.37
CA PRO A 92 4.28 -2.45 -5.66
C PRO A 92 4.01 -3.70 -6.51
N ARG A 93 4.24 -4.87 -5.93
CA ARG A 93 3.97 -6.17 -6.57
C ARG A 93 4.69 -6.35 -7.91
N GLN A 94 5.89 -5.78 -8.05
CA GLN A 94 6.75 -5.91 -9.23
C GLN A 94 8.05 -6.61 -8.87
N HIS A 95 8.68 -7.15 -9.90
CA HIS A 95 9.96 -7.85 -9.84
C HIS A 95 11.09 -6.99 -10.38
N ILE A 96 12.30 -7.30 -9.97
CA ILE A 96 13.53 -6.78 -10.54
C ILE A 96 14.51 -7.93 -10.71
N LEU A 97 15.11 -8.03 -11.90
CA LEU A 97 15.99 -9.13 -12.28
C LEU A 97 17.46 -8.70 -12.12
N PHE A 98 18.29 -9.61 -11.62
CA PHE A 98 19.74 -9.49 -11.53
C PHE A 98 20.42 -10.64 -12.26
N TRP A 99 21.50 -10.30 -12.97
CA TRP A 99 22.35 -11.23 -13.69
C TRP A 99 23.56 -11.60 -12.84
N ALA A 100 23.73 -12.88 -12.56
CA ALA A 100 24.86 -13.39 -11.78
C ALA A 100 25.98 -13.88 -12.73
N ASP A 101 26.56 -12.96 -13.48
CA ASP A 101 27.56 -13.23 -14.52
C ASP A 101 28.99 -12.78 -14.16
N ASN A 102 29.19 -12.30 -12.92
CA ASN A 102 30.46 -11.76 -12.44
C ASN A 102 30.99 -10.61 -13.30
N LYS A 103 30.12 -9.78 -13.87
CA LYS A 103 30.46 -8.67 -14.75
C LYS A 103 29.81 -7.36 -14.33
N PRO A 104 30.10 -6.83 -13.16
CA PRO A 104 29.44 -5.63 -12.61
C PRO A 104 29.65 -4.37 -13.45
N PHE A 105 30.62 -4.38 -14.37
CA PHE A 105 30.86 -3.27 -15.31
C PHE A 105 29.78 -3.17 -16.40
N ARG A 106 28.91 -4.17 -16.58
CA ARG A 106 27.82 -4.16 -17.54
C ARG A 106 26.61 -3.35 -17.11
N GLY A 107 26.49 -3.08 -15.82
CA GLY A 107 25.40 -2.27 -15.28
C GLY A 107 25.00 -2.65 -13.86
N SER A 108 24.08 -1.89 -13.30
CA SER A 108 23.62 -2.01 -11.89
C SER A 108 22.98 -3.35 -11.56
N PHE A 109 22.57 -4.12 -12.57
CA PHE A 109 21.90 -5.40 -12.40
C PHE A 109 22.77 -6.61 -12.70
N HIS A 110 24.06 -6.39 -12.99
CA HIS A 110 25.06 -7.43 -13.18
C HIS A 110 25.92 -7.52 -11.92
N VAL A 111 25.76 -8.62 -11.16
CA VAL A 111 26.48 -8.77 -9.89
C VAL A 111 27.91 -9.28 -10.11
N ASN A 112 28.76 -9.13 -9.08
CA ASN A 112 30.18 -9.53 -9.10
C ASN A 112 30.43 -10.96 -8.63
N PHE A 113 29.44 -11.84 -8.76
CA PHE A 113 29.56 -13.25 -8.42
C PHE A 113 28.73 -14.13 -9.36
N LEU A 114 28.94 -15.44 -9.30
CA LEU A 114 28.19 -16.45 -10.02
C LEU A 114 27.27 -17.19 -9.05
N LEU A 115 26.11 -17.65 -9.50
CA LEU A 115 25.27 -18.59 -8.74
C LEU A 115 25.81 -20.01 -8.79
N GLU A 116 26.45 -20.39 -9.91
CA GLU A 116 27.01 -21.71 -10.07
C GLU A 116 28.08 -22.00 -8.99
N GLY A 117 27.93 -23.12 -8.30
CA GLY A 117 28.80 -23.50 -7.19
C GLY A 117 28.55 -22.75 -5.87
N SER A 118 27.61 -21.84 -5.85
CA SER A 118 27.17 -21.14 -4.63
C SER A 118 26.19 -22.01 -3.83
N LYS A 119 26.19 -21.86 -2.50
CA LYS A 119 25.26 -22.59 -1.61
C LYS A 119 24.10 -21.73 -1.17
N VAL A 120 24.25 -20.43 -1.19
CA VAL A 120 23.25 -19.49 -0.70
C VAL A 120 23.20 -18.25 -1.60
N LEU A 121 22.05 -17.59 -1.60
CA LEU A 121 21.88 -16.25 -2.11
C LEU A 121 21.25 -15.39 -1.01
N ILE A 122 21.81 -14.23 -0.74
CA ILE A 122 21.47 -13.38 0.41
C ILE A 122 21.19 -11.96 -0.09
N LEU A 123 20.08 -11.41 0.38
CA LEU A 123 19.74 -10.01 0.24
C LEU A 123 19.88 -9.33 1.61
N THR A 124 20.73 -8.32 1.69
CA THR A 124 21.05 -7.58 2.92
C THR A 124 20.63 -6.13 2.81
N SER A 125 20.10 -5.58 3.88
CA SER A 125 19.70 -4.17 3.98
C SER A 125 20.90 -3.22 3.78
N ALA A 126 20.62 -1.95 3.53
CA ALA A 126 21.61 -0.88 3.35
C ALA A 126 22.50 -0.63 4.58
N ASP A 127 22.14 -1.18 5.75
CA ASP A 127 23.00 -1.18 6.95
C ASP A 127 24.17 -2.18 6.84
N GLY A 128 24.09 -3.11 5.89
CA GLY A 128 25.06 -4.16 5.65
C GLY A 128 25.18 -5.19 6.77
N LYS A 129 24.13 -5.34 7.58
CA LYS A 129 24.05 -6.27 8.73
C LYS A 129 22.73 -7.04 8.76
N THR A 130 21.63 -6.39 8.45
CA THR A 130 20.30 -6.99 8.51
C THR A 130 20.02 -7.78 7.24
N ILE A 131 19.96 -9.09 7.36
CA ILE A 131 19.54 -9.97 6.27
C ILE A 131 18.03 -9.80 6.08
N LEU A 132 17.62 -9.36 4.90
CA LEU A 132 16.22 -9.19 4.53
C LEU A 132 15.62 -10.52 4.09
N ASP A 133 16.37 -11.24 3.24
CA ASP A 133 15.99 -12.56 2.77
C ASP A 133 17.21 -13.40 2.42
N MET A 134 17.07 -14.72 2.52
CA MET A 134 18.12 -15.67 2.22
C MET A 134 17.50 -16.96 1.69
N VAL A 135 18.09 -17.51 0.65
CA VAL A 135 17.69 -18.82 0.09
C VAL A 135 18.90 -19.72 -0.02
N THR A 136 18.75 -20.95 0.42
CA THR A 136 19.74 -22.02 0.18
C THR A 136 19.52 -22.58 -1.22
N LEU A 137 20.58 -22.58 -2.02
CA LEU A 137 20.51 -23.07 -3.39
C LEU A 137 20.51 -24.61 -3.39
N PRO A 138 19.69 -25.24 -4.23
CA PRO A 138 19.69 -26.69 -4.39
C PRO A 138 21.00 -27.18 -5.01
N ASP A 139 21.47 -28.35 -4.60
CA ASP A 139 22.75 -28.91 -5.06
C ASP A 139 22.77 -29.27 -6.56
N SER A 140 21.62 -29.55 -7.14
CA SER A 140 21.47 -29.85 -8.56
C SER A 140 20.15 -29.37 -9.11
N LEU A 141 20.22 -28.59 -10.18
CA LEU A 141 19.09 -28.22 -11.04
C LEU A 141 19.47 -28.59 -12.48
N GLU A 142 18.47 -29.05 -13.25
CA GLU A 142 18.67 -29.23 -14.69
C GLU A 142 18.90 -27.86 -15.37
N PRO A 143 19.64 -27.81 -16.47
CA PRO A 143 19.78 -26.59 -17.25
C PRO A 143 18.38 -26.00 -17.63
N ASN A 144 18.24 -24.70 -17.53
CA ASN A 144 17.00 -23.94 -17.78
C ASN A 144 15.84 -24.29 -16.82
N GLN A 145 16.15 -24.91 -15.69
CA GLN A 145 15.19 -25.16 -14.64
C GLN A 145 15.36 -24.13 -13.54
N SER A 146 14.31 -23.40 -13.24
CA SER A 146 14.34 -22.40 -12.17
C SER A 146 13.89 -22.98 -10.83
N TYR A 147 14.38 -22.35 -9.76
CA TYR A 147 13.98 -22.62 -8.39
C TYR A 147 13.40 -21.32 -7.82
N GLY A 148 12.19 -21.39 -7.33
CA GLY A 148 11.48 -20.19 -6.92
C GLY A 148 10.38 -20.43 -5.93
N ARG A 149 9.78 -19.34 -5.44
CA ARG A 149 8.63 -19.40 -4.55
C ARG A 149 7.40 -19.87 -5.33
N ILE A 150 6.69 -20.84 -4.79
CA ILE A 150 5.43 -21.36 -5.39
C ILE A 150 4.42 -20.22 -5.52
N VAL A 151 4.37 -19.31 -4.54
CA VAL A 151 3.57 -18.10 -4.57
C VAL A 151 4.49 -16.91 -4.29
N ASP A 152 4.46 -15.91 -5.18
CA ASP A 152 5.35 -14.76 -5.12
C ASP A 152 5.39 -14.10 -3.75
N GLY A 153 6.59 -14.06 -3.19
CA GLY A 153 6.88 -13.43 -1.90
C GLY A 153 6.38 -14.16 -0.67
N GLU A 154 5.72 -15.32 -0.81
CA GLU A 154 5.25 -16.12 0.31
C GLU A 154 6.28 -17.19 0.74
N GLY A 155 6.08 -17.79 1.92
CA GLY A 155 6.97 -18.78 2.49
C GLY A 155 8.00 -18.21 3.48
N SER A 156 8.97 -19.04 3.86
CA SER A 156 10.02 -18.64 4.81
C SER A 156 10.97 -17.61 4.18
N TYR A 157 11.49 -16.70 4.99
CA TYR A 157 12.43 -15.66 4.59
C TYR A 157 13.33 -15.24 5.76
N GLY A 158 14.35 -14.44 5.45
CA GLY A 158 15.28 -13.92 6.44
C GLY A 158 16.37 -14.91 6.84
N PRO A 159 17.16 -14.60 7.88
CA PRO A 159 18.30 -15.40 8.28
C PRO A 159 17.86 -16.77 8.79
N GLY A 160 18.48 -17.84 8.26
CA GLY A 160 18.15 -19.23 8.63
C GLY A 160 16.86 -19.76 7.98
N SER A 161 16.41 -19.15 6.89
CA SER A 161 15.30 -19.67 6.09
C SER A 161 15.53 -21.15 5.73
N ASP A 162 14.49 -21.96 5.92
CA ASP A 162 14.45 -23.38 5.58
C ASP A 162 13.94 -23.66 4.16
N ASN A 163 13.80 -22.61 3.34
CA ASN A 163 13.22 -22.64 2.00
C ASN A 163 11.76 -23.14 1.96
N THR A 164 11.01 -23.10 3.05
CA THR A 164 9.59 -23.42 3.01
C THR A 164 8.86 -22.49 2.02
N GLY A 165 8.12 -23.07 1.09
CA GLY A 165 7.43 -22.33 0.02
C GLY A 165 8.26 -22.17 -1.25
N TRP A 166 9.47 -22.73 -1.31
CA TRP A 166 10.28 -22.81 -2.53
C TRP A 166 10.17 -24.19 -3.14
N ASP A 167 10.17 -24.25 -4.47
CA ASP A 167 10.17 -25.49 -5.24
C ASP A 167 10.80 -25.27 -6.63
N ILE A 168 11.07 -26.36 -7.32
CA ILE A 168 11.46 -26.34 -8.72
C ILE A 168 10.22 -25.95 -9.53
N LEU A 169 10.33 -24.83 -10.24
CA LEU A 169 9.22 -24.34 -11.02
C LEU A 169 9.10 -25.07 -12.37
N PRO A 170 7.89 -25.35 -12.83
CA PRO A 170 7.67 -26.02 -14.13
C PRO A 170 8.09 -25.17 -15.33
N ARG A 171 8.22 -23.87 -15.14
CA ARG A 171 8.69 -22.88 -16.13
C ARG A 171 9.42 -21.76 -15.42
N THR A 172 10.38 -21.16 -16.11
CA THR A 172 10.97 -19.90 -15.73
C THR A 172 9.98 -18.75 -15.98
N SER A 173 9.99 -17.76 -15.11
CA SER A 173 9.09 -16.60 -15.17
C SER A 173 9.80 -15.27 -14.94
N PRO A 174 10.90 -14.96 -15.66
CA PRO A 174 11.71 -13.77 -15.42
C PRO A 174 10.87 -12.49 -15.52
N SER A 175 10.91 -11.66 -14.46
CA SER A 175 10.19 -10.40 -14.34
C SER A 175 8.65 -10.51 -14.36
N THR A 176 8.12 -11.70 -14.15
CA THR A 176 6.67 -11.97 -14.06
C THR A 176 6.37 -12.83 -12.83
N ASN A 177 5.11 -13.01 -12.51
CA ASN A 177 4.74 -13.87 -11.39
C ASN A 177 5.09 -15.34 -11.67
N ASN A 178 5.59 -16.05 -10.64
CA ASN A 178 5.89 -17.50 -10.68
C ASN A 178 4.64 -18.36 -10.91
N TYR A 179 3.49 -17.72 -10.95
CA TYR A 179 2.23 -18.36 -11.17
C TYR A 179 2.17 -18.95 -12.57
N THR A 180 2.18 -20.26 -12.66
CA THR A 180 2.04 -20.97 -13.95
C THR A 180 0.59 -20.95 -14.41
N LEU A 181 0.38 -20.94 -15.75
CA LEU A 181 -0.95 -21.03 -16.35
C LEU A 181 -1.70 -22.33 -15.94
N ASP A 182 -0.98 -23.29 -15.39
CA ASP A 182 -1.49 -24.57 -14.90
C ASP A 182 -1.84 -24.55 -13.40
N GLY A 183 -1.45 -23.50 -12.67
CA GLY A 183 -1.92 -23.26 -11.30
C GLY A 183 -3.34 -22.68 -11.32
N GLU A 184 -4.17 -23.08 -10.37
CA GLU A 184 -5.52 -22.54 -10.23
C GLU A 184 -5.47 -21.00 -10.15
N SER A 185 -6.08 -20.34 -11.11
CA SER A 185 -6.12 -18.88 -11.13
C SER A 185 -6.82 -18.40 -9.86
N ARG A 186 -6.43 -17.21 -9.34
CA ARG A 186 -7.14 -16.60 -8.19
C ARG A 186 -8.64 -16.51 -8.47
N ALA A 187 -9.03 -16.41 -9.74
CA ALA A 187 -10.41 -16.45 -10.17
C ALA A 187 -11.03 -17.85 -9.98
N GLU A 188 -10.27 -18.92 -10.18
CA GLU A 188 -10.72 -20.31 -9.94
C GLU A 188 -10.81 -20.62 -8.46
N MET A 189 -9.80 -20.26 -7.66
CA MET A 189 -9.88 -20.34 -6.19
C MET A 189 -11.06 -19.55 -5.63
N MET A 190 -11.33 -18.37 -6.21
CA MET A 190 -12.47 -17.54 -5.80
C MET A 190 -13.78 -18.17 -6.22
N LYS A 191 -13.85 -18.81 -7.38
CA LYS A 191 -15.02 -19.54 -7.87
C LYS A 191 -15.30 -20.79 -7.03
N GLU A 192 -14.26 -21.43 -6.51
CA GLU A 192 -14.40 -22.57 -5.59
C GLU A 192 -14.87 -22.11 -4.19
N THR A 193 -14.33 -21.00 -3.69
CA THR A 193 -14.68 -20.44 -2.36
C THR A 193 -16.03 -19.72 -2.36
N ASP A 194 -16.40 -19.06 -3.46
CA ASP A 194 -17.65 -18.29 -3.60
C ASP A 194 -18.26 -18.49 -5.02
N PRO A 195 -18.78 -19.70 -5.32
CA PRO A 195 -19.27 -20.06 -6.65
C PRO A 195 -20.37 -19.16 -7.20
N TYR A 196 -21.09 -18.49 -6.33
CA TYR A 196 -22.23 -17.61 -6.66
C TYR A 196 -21.97 -16.13 -6.40
N GLY A 197 -20.79 -15.76 -5.92
CA GLY A 197 -20.45 -14.36 -5.61
C GLY A 197 -21.17 -13.77 -4.37
N TRP A 198 -21.79 -14.63 -3.55
CA TRP A 198 -22.56 -14.18 -2.40
C TRP A 198 -21.71 -13.48 -1.34
N ILE A 199 -20.52 -14.02 -1.07
CA ILE A 199 -19.59 -13.46 -0.06
C ILE A 199 -19.13 -12.08 -0.53
N MET A 200 -18.75 -11.94 -1.80
CA MET A 200 -18.37 -10.66 -2.37
C MET A 200 -19.53 -9.65 -2.36
N ALA A 201 -20.74 -10.09 -2.70
CA ALA A 201 -21.92 -9.23 -2.69
C ALA A 201 -22.25 -8.72 -1.28
N ILE A 202 -22.21 -9.61 -0.27
CA ILE A 202 -22.46 -9.23 1.13
C ILE A 202 -21.37 -8.28 1.64
N MET A 203 -20.11 -8.55 1.33
CA MET A 203 -19.00 -7.67 1.72
C MET A 203 -19.14 -6.28 1.10
N ALA A 204 -19.39 -6.19 -0.20
CA ALA A 204 -19.59 -4.92 -0.88
C ALA A 204 -20.78 -4.14 -0.30
N MET A 205 -21.90 -4.81 -0.09
CA MET A 205 -23.10 -4.21 0.49
C MET A 205 -22.85 -3.73 1.93
N SER A 206 -22.11 -4.52 2.74
CA SER A 206 -21.76 -4.16 4.12
C SER A 206 -20.91 -2.90 4.20
N VAL A 207 -19.93 -2.73 3.30
CA VAL A 207 -19.09 -1.53 3.23
C VAL A 207 -19.94 -0.29 2.91
N VAL A 208 -20.85 -0.41 1.94
CA VAL A 208 -21.74 0.71 1.58
C VAL A 208 -22.68 1.08 2.74
N PHE A 209 -23.28 0.08 3.40
CA PHE A 209 -24.14 0.35 4.57
C PHE A 209 -23.35 0.99 5.72
N LEU A 210 -22.13 0.52 5.98
CA LEU A 210 -21.27 1.10 7.00
C LEU A 210 -20.95 2.58 6.68
N ALA A 211 -20.61 2.87 5.43
CA ALA A 211 -20.36 4.24 4.98
C ALA A 211 -21.59 5.15 5.16
N LEU A 212 -22.79 4.67 4.79
CA LEU A 212 -24.04 5.40 4.97
C LEU A 212 -24.38 5.61 6.45
N LEU A 213 -24.13 4.63 7.31
CA LEU A 213 -24.29 4.79 8.76
C LEU A 213 -23.38 5.87 9.33
N ILE A 214 -22.11 5.84 8.99
CA ILE A 214 -21.13 6.86 9.42
C ILE A 214 -21.59 8.24 8.94
N LEU A 215 -21.97 8.37 7.68
CA LEU A 215 -22.46 9.62 7.10
C LEU A 215 -23.71 10.14 7.84
N THR A 216 -24.63 9.25 8.17
CA THR A 216 -25.85 9.58 8.94
C THR A 216 -25.51 10.12 10.33
N PHE A 217 -24.55 9.52 11.02
CA PHE A 217 -24.10 10.01 12.33
C PHE A 217 -23.42 11.37 12.22
N VAL A 218 -22.58 11.57 11.19
CA VAL A 218 -21.94 12.86 10.94
C VAL A 218 -22.99 13.94 10.67
N PHE A 219 -23.98 13.69 9.82
CA PHE A 219 -25.03 14.68 9.53
C PHE A 219 -25.94 14.93 10.76
N LYS A 220 -26.29 13.91 11.54
CA LYS A 220 -27.03 14.14 12.80
C LYS A 220 -26.22 14.98 13.80
N GLY A 221 -24.91 14.75 13.86
CA GLY A 221 -24.01 15.54 14.72
C GLY A 221 -23.91 16.99 14.28
N THR A 222 -23.60 17.22 13.02
CA THR A 222 -23.47 18.57 12.44
C THR A 222 -24.80 19.32 12.46
N GLY A 223 -25.93 18.65 12.17
CA GLY A 223 -27.26 19.24 12.27
C GLY A 223 -27.60 19.72 13.68
N LYS A 224 -27.33 18.92 14.71
CA LYS A 224 -27.51 19.31 16.11
C LYS A 224 -26.66 20.53 16.49
N ILE A 225 -25.43 20.59 16.01
CA ILE A 225 -24.51 21.72 16.28
C ILE A 225 -25.02 22.98 15.56
N ALA A 226 -25.44 22.87 14.29
CA ALA A 226 -25.97 23.98 13.52
C ALA A 226 -27.23 24.56 14.17
N ILE A 227 -28.19 23.73 14.56
CA ILE A 227 -29.42 24.16 15.26
C ILE A 227 -29.09 24.87 16.57
N ARG A 228 -28.18 24.33 17.40
CA ARG A 228 -27.75 24.98 18.65
C ARG A 228 -27.09 26.33 18.42
N LEU A 229 -26.28 26.46 17.38
CA LEU A 229 -25.63 27.74 17.03
C LEU A 229 -26.64 28.76 16.53
N THR A 230 -27.63 28.34 15.72
CA THR A 230 -28.68 29.22 15.20
C THR A 230 -29.62 29.66 16.33
N GLN A 231 -30.01 28.76 17.23
CA GLN A 231 -30.82 29.10 18.38
C GLN A 231 -30.11 30.08 19.31
N LYS A 232 -28.81 29.87 19.62
CA LYS A 232 -28.04 30.83 20.41
C LYS A 232 -27.94 32.22 19.77
N LYS A 233 -27.85 32.28 18.44
CA LYS A 233 -27.85 33.57 17.71
C LYS A 233 -29.22 34.22 17.78
N ALA A 234 -30.30 33.46 17.62
CA ALA A 234 -31.67 33.96 17.74
C ALA A 234 -31.99 34.48 19.14
N ASP A 235 -31.61 33.71 20.17
CA ASP A 235 -31.79 34.13 21.57
C ASP A 235 -30.97 35.36 21.92
N ALA A 236 -29.75 35.49 21.39
CA ALA A 236 -28.94 36.71 21.56
C ALA A 236 -29.57 37.91 20.85
N TYR A 237 -30.13 37.72 19.66
CA TYR A 237 -30.82 38.76 18.91
C TYR A 237 -32.12 39.22 19.64
N HIS A 238 -32.94 38.25 20.12
CA HIS A 238 -34.14 38.57 20.92
C HIS A 238 -33.79 39.21 22.27
N LYS A 239 -32.65 38.90 22.86
CA LYS A 239 -32.20 39.53 24.11
C LYS A 239 -31.71 40.96 23.91
N THR A 240 -31.21 41.27 22.72
CA THR A 240 -30.76 42.61 22.33
C THR A 240 -31.92 43.47 21.84
N GLN A 241 -32.99 42.85 21.34
CA GLN A 241 -34.22 43.48 20.88
C GLN A 241 -35.34 43.39 21.90
N LYS A 242 -35.10 43.54 23.19
CA LYS A 242 -36.11 44.06 24.09
C LYS A 242 -36.28 45.54 23.84
N VAL A 243 -36.84 45.84 22.68
CA VAL A 243 -37.48 47.12 22.47
C VAL A 243 -38.63 47.16 23.50
N SER A 244 -38.39 47.98 24.53
CA SER A 244 -39.44 48.28 25.50
C SER A 244 -40.64 48.83 24.68
N LEU A 245 -41.80 48.25 24.85
CA LEU A 245 -43.03 48.80 24.29
C LEU A 245 -43.25 50.28 24.66
N ALA A 246 -42.48 50.81 25.63
CA ALA A 246 -42.43 52.18 26.03
C ALA A 246 -41.69 53.11 25.04
N ASP A 247 -40.86 52.58 24.11
CA ASP A 247 -40.11 53.34 23.15
C ASP A 247 -40.77 53.45 21.74
N ILE A 248 -41.94 52.83 21.57
CA ILE A 248 -42.73 53.00 20.37
C ILE A 248 -43.54 54.28 20.49
N SER A 249 -43.22 55.29 19.68
CA SER A 249 -43.98 56.55 19.71
C SER A 249 -45.45 56.28 19.45
N GLY A 250 -46.31 56.99 20.13
CA GLY A 250 -47.76 56.85 19.96
C GLY A 250 -48.24 56.96 18.50
N GLU A 251 -47.51 57.70 17.69
CA GLU A 251 -47.73 57.86 16.23
C GLU A 251 -47.50 56.56 15.46
N THR A 252 -46.47 55.76 15.83
CA THR A 252 -46.19 54.47 15.18
C THR A 252 -47.28 53.45 15.55
N PHE A 253 -47.79 53.47 16.80
CA PHE A 253 -48.88 52.62 17.26
C PHE A 253 -50.19 52.97 16.55
N ALA A 254 -50.49 54.28 16.37
CA ALA A 254 -51.66 54.76 15.63
C ALA A 254 -51.58 54.39 14.13
N ALA A 255 -50.41 54.46 13.52
CA ALA A 255 -50.22 54.07 12.11
C ALA A 255 -50.43 52.56 11.89
N ILE A 256 -49.93 51.69 12.78
CA ILE A 256 -50.14 50.26 12.71
C ILE A 256 -51.60 49.89 12.96
N ALA A 257 -52.29 50.54 13.93
CA ALA A 257 -53.67 50.30 14.22
C ALA A 257 -54.58 50.75 13.03
N MET A 258 -54.27 51.84 12.38
CA MET A 258 -54.98 52.34 11.22
C MET A 258 -54.79 51.41 9.99
N ALA A 259 -53.58 50.94 9.77
CA ALA A 259 -53.29 49.98 8.70
C ALA A 259 -54.01 48.62 8.91
N LEU A 260 -54.03 48.10 10.12
CA LEU A 260 -54.78 46.90 10.48
C LEU A 260 -56.31 47.09 10.34
N HIS A 261 -56.83 48.28 10.72
CA HIS A 261 -58.25 48.60 10.56
C HIS A 261 -58.67 48.73 9.10
N LEU A 262 -57.85 49.35 8.25
CA LEU A 262 -58.10 49.42 6.81
C LEU A 262 -58.04 48.02 6.18
N TYR A 263 -57.10 47.22 6.53
CA TYR A 263 -56.99 45.84 6.03
C TYR A 263 -58.18 44.97 6.44
N ALA A 264 -58.67 45.08 7.69
CA ALA A 264 -59.83 44.36 8.15
C ALA A 264 -61.17 44.82 7.54
N ASN A 265 -61.24 46.03 6.95
CA ASN A 265 -62.45 46.54 6.29
C ASN A 265 -62.45 46.31 4.78
N GLU A 266 -61.31 45.86 4.18
CA GLU A 266 -61.21 45.53 2.74
C GLU A 266 -61.36 44.00 2.50
N THR A 267 -61.38 43.17 3.51
CA THR A 267 -61.66 41.72 3.46
C THR A 267 -63.04 41.41 3.99
#